data_c5cde089a8d1a907a2db3c7d2e379b23
#
_entry.id   c5cde089a8d1a907a2db3c7d2e379b23
#
_cell.length_a   1.000
_cell.length_b   1.000
_cell.length_c   1.000
_cell.angle_alpha   90.00
_cell.angle_beta   90.00
_cell.angle_gamma   90.00
#
_symmetry.space_group_name_H-M   'P 1'
#
loop_
_entity.id
_entity.type
_entity.pdbx_description
1 polymer ?
#
loop_
_entity_poly.entity_id
_entity_poly.type
_entity_poly.pdbx_seq_one_letter_code
_entity_poly.pdbx_strand_id
1 'polypeptide(L)'
;MANFKIFDPMTMDSNILPNVAGNYVFLLRKGSQLPQVDINPKIPEVTLDGNTYQAIYTGIASKSLRRRDYRAHFIGNDASRSTLRKSIGSLFGYDLILRKENDKRHKKFKPNDEEKLTKWMKNNLLLAFVENADPESMEDKLIAELNPPLNLDKNDNTVNAEFRALLSKLRRRHVIGSAEHFISSMKTTTIKARATQTCYPINGVKIIQRNVNFNRETNNYKCKFNDSSTFEILRVECSYNGEIKVYEIESKYLTGRDSITFYAYQNGKTFTIEWQQAVAYYIKEIKL
;
A
#
# COMPACT_ATOMS: atom_id res chain seq x y z
N MET A 1 -11.66 2.67 -29.75
CA MET A 1 -10.54 1.71 -29.59
C MET A 1 -10.60 0.58 -30.64
N ALA A 2 -10.77 0.94 -31.91
CA ALA A 2 -10.71 -0.03 -33.00
C ALA A 2 -9.36 -0.77 -32.98
N ASN A 3 -9.36 -2.09 -33.24
CA ASN A 3 -8.19 -2.96 -33.32
C ASN A 3 -7.53 -3.41 -32.00
N PHE A 4 -8.02 -3.05 -30.82
CA PHE A 4 -7.52 -3.64 -29.60
C PHE A 4 -8.03 -5.08 -29.44
N LYS A 5 -7.13 -5.99 -29.09
CA LYS A 5 -7.42 -7.40 -28.74
C LYS A 5 -7.43 -7.55 -27.23
N ILE A 6 -8.31 -8.40 -26.70
CA ILE A 6 -8.37 -8.68 -25.26
C ILE A 6 -7.52 -9.89 -24.91
N PHE A 7 -6.75 -9.78 -23.84
CA PHE A 7 -6.01 -10.86 -23.21
C PHE A 7 -6.55 -11.09 -21.78
N ASP A 8 -6.93 -12.32 -21.49
CA ASP A 8 -7.35 -12.76 -20.16
C ASP A 8 -6.23 -13.61 -19.53
N PRO A 9 -5.56 -13.13 -18.47
CA PRO A 9 -4.45 -13.85 -17.83
C PRO A 9 -4.86 -15.14 -17.12
N MET A 10 -6.17 -15.39 -16.96
CA MET A 10 -6.70 -16.62 -16.33
C MET A 10 -6.97 -17.73 -17.33
N THR A 11 -7.30 -17.40 -18.57
CA THR A 11 -7.79 -18.37 -19.55
C THR A 11 -6.95 -18.46 -20.81
N MET A 12 -6.10 -17.45 -21.07
CA MET A 12 -5.32 -17.36 -22.30
C MET A 12 -3.82 -17.59 -22.06
N ASP A 13 -3.17 -18.24 -23.01
CA ASP A 13 -1.71 -18.36 -23.02
C ASP A 13 -1.04 -17.00 -23.27
N SER A 14 -0.02 -16.69 -22.50
CA SER A 14 0.74 -15.42 -22.64
C SER A 14 1.45 -15.28 -24.00
N ASN A 15 1.57 -16.36 -24.79
CA ASN A 15 2.11 -16.34 -26.15
C ASN A 15 1.23 -15.56 -27.13
N ILE A 16 -0.04 -15.34 -26.81
CA ILE A 16 -0.94 -14.46 -27.59
C ILE A 16 -0.43 -13.01 -27.60
N LEU A 17 0.24 -12.57 -26.52
CA LEU A 17 0.82 -11.26 -26.44
C LEU A 17 2.08 -11.19 -27.33
N PRO A 18 2.12 -10.30 -28.31
CA PRO A 18 3.23 -10.21 -29.24
C PRO A 18 4.51 -9.67 -28.59
N ASN A 19 5.64 -10.03 -29.18
CA ASN A 19 6.95 -9.58 -28.72
C ASN A 19 7.43 -8.33 -29.49
N VAL A 20 6.52 -7.39 -29.70
CA VAL A 20 6.74 -6.12 -30.40
C VAL A 20 6.23 -4.95 -29.57
N ALA A 21 6.57 -3.73 -29.98
CA ALA A 21 6.07 -2.50 -29.36
C ALA A 21 4.55 -2.36 -29.52
N GLY A 22 3.91 -1.64 -28.60
CA GLY A 22 2.49 -1.38 -28.67
C GLY A 22 1.92 -0.64 -27.47
N ASN A 23 0.62 -0.43 -27.53
CA ASN A 23 -0.17 0.19 -26.45
C ASN A 23 -1.07 -0.83 -25.77
N TYR A 24 -1.39 -0.54 -24.52
CA TYR A 24 -2.27 -1.39 -23.74
C TYR A 24 -3.14 -0.60 -22.77
N VAL A 25 -4.30 -1.17 -22.46
CA VAL A 25 -5.25 -0.63 -21.46
C VAL A 25 -5.60 -1.76 -20.51
N PHE A 26 -5.46 -1.51 -19.21
CA PHE A 26 -5.96 -2.41 -18.17
C PHE A 26 -7.43 -2.11 -17.88
N LEU A 27 -8.22 -3.15 -17.92
CA LEU A 27 -9.66 -3.12 -17.76
C LEU A 27 -10.05 -3.91 -16.51
N LEU A 28 -11.07 -3.44 -15.80
CA LEU A 28 -11.69 -4.28 -14.76
C LEU A 28 -12.52 -5.38 -15.41
N ARG A 29 -12.39 -6.58 -14.90
CA ARG A 29 -13.27 -7.70 -15.24
C ARG A 29 -14.69 -7.38 -14.75
N LYS A 30 -15.70 -7.85 -15.46
CA LYS A 30 -17.11 -7.63 -15.08
C LYS A 30 -17.35 -8.07 -13.62
N GLY A 31 -17.92 -7.17 -12.83
CA GLY A 31 -18.15 -7.37 -11.40
C GLY A 31 -16.96 -7.12 -10.47
N SER A 32 -15.77 -6.82 -11.03
CA SER A 32 -14.61 -6.43 -10.25
C SER A 32 -14.62 -4.93 -9.95
N GLN A 33 -13.95 -4.54 -8.84
CA GLN A 33 -13.82 -3.14 -8.40
C GLN A 33 -12.39 -2.89 -7.94
N LEU A 34 -11.93 -1.64 -8.04
CA LEU A 34 -10.69 -1.21 -7.39
C LEU A 34 -10.84 -1.29 -5.86
N PRO A 35 -9.74 -1.46 -5.12
CA PRO A 35 -9.79 -1.37 -3.66
C PRO A 35 -10.38 -0.04 -3.22
N GLN A 36 -11.33 -0.09 -2.28
CA GLN A 36 -12.06 1.09 -1.80
C GLN A 36 -11.15 1.97 -0.94
N VAL A 37 -11.23 3.27 -1.16
CA VAL A 37 -10.51 4.32 -0.43
C VAL A 37 -11.46 5.49 -0.16
N ASP A 38 -11.03 6.47 0.64
CA ASP A 38 -11.87 7.61 1.03
C ASP A 38 -12.44 8.40 -0.17
N ILE A 39 -11.68 8.50 -1.25
CA ILE A 39 -12.08 9.15 -2.50
C ILE A 39 -11.99 8.10 -3.61
N ASN A 40 -13.14 7.61 -4.07
CA ASN A 40 -13.20 6.63 -5.15
C ASN A 40 -13.19 7.33 -6.52
N PRO A 41 -12.51 6.76 -7.53
CA PRO A 41 -12.46 7.37 -8.84
C PRO A 41 -13.75 7.13 -9.64
N LYS A 42 -14.06 8.07 -10.52
CA LYS A 42 -14.96 7.83 -11.63
C LYS A 42 -14.21 7.09 -12.74
N ILE A 43 -14.56 5.82 -12.95
CA ILE A 43 -13.84 4.97 -13.91
C ILE A 43 -14.54 5.09 -15.27
N PRO A 44 -13.80 5.44 -16.34
CA PRO A 44 -14.36 5.54 -17.69
C PRO A 44 -14.69 4.16 -18.26
N GLU A 45 -15.70 4.13 -19.11
CA GLU A 45 -16.12 2.94 -19.84
C GLU A 45 -15.61 2.94 -21.27
N VAL A 46 -15.26 1.75 -21.75
CA VAL A 46 -14.82 1.53 -23.14
C VAL A 46 -15.55 0.32 -23.72
N THR A 47 -15.92 0.40 -24.99
CA THR A 47 -16.56 -0.72 -25.69
C THR A 47 -15.53 -1.40 -26.60
N LEU A 48 -15.37 -2.72 -26.41
CA LEU A 48 -14.51 -3.59 -27.21
C LEU A 48 -15.29 -4.86 -27.57
N ASP A 49 -15.33 -5.22 -28.83
CA ASP A 49 -16.02 -6.40 -29.33
C ASP A 49 -17.48 -6.51 -28.83
N GLY A 50 -18.19 -5.36 -28.80
CA GLY A 50 -19.57 -5.27 -28.34
C GLY A 50 -19.79 -5.36 -26.82
N ASN A 51 -18.72 -5.49 -26.03
CA ASN A 51 -18.79 -5.51 -24.57
C ASN A 51 -18.25 -4.22 -23.97
N THR A 52 -18.86 -3.78 -22.87
CA THR A 52 -18.43 -2.59 -22.12
C THR A 52 -17.56 -2.98 -20.94
N TYR A 53 -16.43 -2.30 -20.80
CA TYR A 53 -15.43 -2.52 -19.74
C TYR A 53 -15.04 -1.20 -19.07
N GLN A 54 -14.60 -1.25 -17.83
CA GLN A 54 -14.08 -0.11 -17.11
C GLN A 54 -12.56 -0.03 -17.26
N ALA A 55 -12.04 1.07 -17.84
CA ALA A 55 -10.63 1.29 -18.09
C ALA A 55 -9.96 1.99 -16.90
N ILE A 56 -8.95 1.34 -16.29
CA ILE A 56 -8.31 1.86 -15.08
C ILE A 56 -6.90 2.41 -15.31
N TYR A 57 -6.21 1.96 -16.35
CA TYR A 57 -4.83 2.36 -16.64
C TYR A 57 -4.50 2.14 -18.10
N THR A 58 -3.71 3.01 -18.70
CA THR A 58 -3.10 2.82 -20.03
C THR A 58 -1.59 2.98 -19.96
N GLY A 59 -0.89 2.41 -20.91
CA GLY A 59 0.57 2.52 -21.02
C GLY A 59 1.12 1.98 -22.32
N ILE A 60 2.45 1.98 -22.39
CA ILE A 60 3.22 1.56 -23.56
C ILE A 60 4.18 0.41 -23.24
N ALA A 61 4.40 -0.40 -24.24
CA ALA A 61 5.50 -1.34 -24.34
C ALA A 61 6.42 -0.92 -25.47
N SER A 62 7.57 -0.32 -25.19
CA SER A 62 8.49 0.18 -26.20
C SER A 62 9.16 -0.91 -27.02
N LYS A 63 9.16 -2.17 -26.55
CA LYS A 63 9.85 -3.29 -27.22
C LYS A 63 9.04 -4.57 -27.27
N SER A 64 8.20 -4.85 -26.29
CA SER A 64 7.52 -6.14 -26.15
C SER A 64 6.33 -6.03 -25.22
N LEU A 65 5.12 -6.14 -25.76
CA LEU A 65 3.87 -6.23 -25.02
C LEU A 65 3.91 -7.39 -24.02
N ARG A 66 4.31 -8.60 -24.46
CA ARG A 66 4.44 -9.77 -23.57
C ARG A 66 5.35 -9.50 -22.38
N ARG A 67 6.53 -8.93 -22.60
CA ARG A 67 7.48 -8.65 -21.52
C ARG A 67 6.97 -7.58 -20.58
N ARG A 68 6.38 -6.51 -21.11
CA ARG A 68 5.87 -5.39 -20.31
C ARG A 68 4.61 -5.77 -19.56
N ASP A 69 3.63 -6.31 -20.27
CA ASP A 69 2.31 -6.50 -19.71
C ASP A 69 2.20 -7.77 -18.88
N TYR A 70 2.57 -8.91 -19.43
CA TYR A 70 2.47 -10.16 -18.71
C TYR A 70 3.56 -10.29 -17.64
N ARG A 71 4.85 -10.19 -18.05
CA ARG A 71 5.95 -10.47 -17.13
C ARG A 71 6.15 -9.37 -16.08
N ALA A 72 5.97 -8.08 -16.40
CA ALA A 72 6.19 -7.02 -15.43
C ALA A 72 4.93 -6.70 -14.63
N HIS A 73 3.75 -6.62 -15.27
CA HIS A 73 2.53 -6.25 -14.57
C HIS A 73 1.88 -7.44 -13.87
N PHE A 74 1.54 -8.53 -14.59
CA PHE A 74 0.78 -9.63 -14.00
C PHE A 74 1.59 -10.55 -13.10
N ILE A 75 2.80 -10.98 -13.48
CA ILE A 75 3.54 -12.01 -12.74
C ILE A 75 4.86 -11.54 -12.12
N GLY A 76 5.21 -10.26 -12.30
CA GLY A 76 6.53 -9.76 -11.95
C GLY A 76 6.87 -9.72 -10.46
N ASN A 77 5.89 -9.78 -9.57
CA ASN A 77 6.06 -9.69 -8.10
C ASN A 77 7.04 -8.58 -7.66
N ASP A 78 7.04 -7.46 -8.41
CA ASP A 78 7.95 -6.34 -8.19
C ASP A 78 7.32 -5.00 -8.63
N ALA A 79 6.67 -4.33 -7.69
CA ALA A 79 6.05 -3.01 -7.92
C ALA A 79 7.07 -1.93 -8.28
N SER A 80 8.39 -2.14 -8.06
CA SER A 80 9.41 -1.19 -8.47
C SER A 80 9.54 -1.04 -9.99
N ARG A 81 9.04 -2.03 -10.73
CA ARG A 81 9.07 -2.09 -12.20
C ARG A 81 7.72 -1.83 -12.85
N SER A 82 6.67 -1.62 -12.06
CA SER A 82 5.29 -1.48 -12.54
C SER A 82 4.55 -0.40 -11.76
N THR A 83 4.33 0.74 -12.41
CA THR A 83 3.50 1.83 -11.88
C THR A 83 2.08 1.36 -11.55
N LEU A 84 1.50 0.52 -12.40
CA LEU A 84 0.19 -0.08 -12.16
C LEU A 84 0.15 -0.91 -10.86
N ARG A 85 1.10 -1.84 -10.69
CA ARG A 85 1.22 -2.64 -9.45
C ARG A 85 1.38 -1.74 -8.23
N LYS A 86 2.26 -0.74 -8.34
CA LYS A 86 2.48 0.23 -7.26
C LYS A 86 1.19 0.98 -6.91
N SER A 87 0.42 1.41 -7.90
CA SER A 87 -0.86 2.09 -7.68
C SER A 87 -1.86 1.19 -6.98
N ILE A 88 -2.13 0.00 -7.51
CA ILE A 88 -3.13 -0.93 -6.94
C ILE A 88 -2.72 -1.40 -5.55
N GLY A 89 -1.46 -1.79 -5.33
CA GLY A 89 -0.98 -2.20 -4.02
C GLY A 89 -1.02 -1.08 -2.98
N SER A 90 -0.83 0.19 -3.41
CA SER A 90 -0.99 1.35 -2.53
C SER A 90 -2.45 1.59 -2.14
N LEU A 91 -3.42 1.31 -3.03
CA LEU A 91 -4.85 1.34 -2.70
C LEU A 91 -5.22 0.25 -1.69
N PHE A 92 -4.58 -0.93 -1.74
CA PHE A 92 -4.72 -1.96 -0.70
C PHE A 92 -4.07 -1.57 0.64
N GLY A 93 -3.33 -0.47 0.69
CA GLY A 93 -2.60 -0.05 1.88
C GLY A 93 -1.32 -0.85 2.12
N TYR A 94 -0.79 -1.56 1.13
CA TYR A 94 0.45 -2.31 1.27
C TYR A 94 1.66 -1.38 1.46
N ASP A 95 2.56 -1.77 2.36
CA ASP A 95 3.77 -1.01 2.66
C ASP A 95 4.86 -1.22 1.61
N LEU A 96 5.43 -0.12 1.17
CA LEU A 96 6.58 -0.14 0.27
C LEU A 96 7.87 -0.38 1.05
N ILE A 97 8.69 -1.32 0.64
CA ILE A 97 10.04 -1.58 1.14
C ILE A 97 11.08 -1.24 0.07
N LEU A 98 12.31 -1.00 0.46
CA LEU A 98 13.41 -0.83 -0.48
C LEU A 98 13.58 -2.12 -1.29
N ARG A 99 13.77 -1.99 -2.59
CA ARG A 99 14.03 -3.13 -3.47
C ARG A 99 15.37 -3.79 -3.15
N LYS A 100 16.38 -2.96 -2.83
CA LYS A 100 17.72 -3.33 -2.35
C LYS A 100 18.09 -2.35 -1.26
N GLU A 101 18.85 -2.80 -0.28
CA GLU A 101 19.25 -2.03 0.90
C GLU A 101 19.82 -0.65 0.59
N ASN A 102 20.61 -0.54 -0.47
CA ASN A 102 21.26 0.71 -0.88
C ASN A 102 20.52 1.46 -2.01
N ASP A 103 19.35 0.98 -2.47
CA ASP A 103 18.61 1.59 -3.56
C ASP A 103 17.38 2.34 -3.06
N LYS A 104 17.59 3.57 -2.61
CA LYS A 104 16.51 4.42 -2.08
C LYS A 104 15.45 4.82 -3.12
N ARG A 105 15.73 4.66 -4.42
CA ARG A 105 14.82 5.08 -5.50
C ARG A 105 13.79 4.01 -5.86
N HIS A 106 14.18 2.73 -5.83
CA HIS A 106 13.33 1.63 -6.24
C HIS A 106 12.68 0.94 -5.04
N LYS A 107 11.37 1.03 -4.95
CA LYS A 107 10.57 0.47 -3.86
C LYS A 107 9.57 -0.55 -4.41
N LYS A 108 9.38 -1.66 -3.70
CA LYS A 108 8.41 -2.72 -3.96
C LYS A 108 7.61 -3.04 -2.71
N PHE A 109 6.59 -3.87 -2.80
CA PHE A 109 5.89 -4.37 -1.62
C PHE A 109 6.63 -5.55 -1.00
N LYS A 110 6.25 -5.94 0.22
CA LYS A 110 6.72 -7.17 0.86
C LYS A 110 6.38 -8.38 -0.03
N PRO A 111 7.18 -9.46 -0.03
CA PRO A 111 6.96 -10.61 -0.92
C PRO A 111 5.52 -11.16 -0.87
N ASN A 112 4.98 -11.35 0.32
CA ASN A 112 3.61 -11.85 0.51
C ASN A 112 2.54 -10.90 -0.08
N ASP A 113 2.75 -9.59 0.00
CA ASP A 113 1.82 -8.59 -0.55
C ASP A 113 1.93 -8.52 -2.08
N GLU A 114 3.15 -8.70 -2.63
CA GLU A 114 3.34 -8.85 -4.09
C GLU A 114 2.61 -10.08 -4.64
N GLU A 115 2.63 -11.20 -3.93
CA GLU A 115 1.92 -12.43 -4.32
C GLU A 115 0.39 -12.25 -4.26
N LYS A 116 -0.12 -11.67 -3.18
CA LYS A 116 -1.55 -11.32 -3.04
C LYS A 116 -1.99 -10.39 -4.16
N LEU A 117 -1.18 -9.37 -4.45
CA LEU A 117 -1.44 -8.42 -5.53
C LEU A 117 -1.47 -9.12 -6.89
N THR A 118 -0.52 -10.02 -7.18
CA THR A 118 -0.51 -10.81 -8.40
C THR A 118 -1.78 -11.63 -8.56
N LYS A 119 -2.21 -12.32 -7.50
CA LYS A 119 -3.45 -13.11 -7.49
C LYS A 119 -4.66 -12.23 -7.76
N TRP A 120 -4.73 -11.08 -7.07
CA TRP A 120 -5.83 -10.12 -7.28
C TRP A 120 -5.86 -9.59 -8.71
N MET A 121 -4.71 -9.15 -9.25
CA MET A 121 -4.64 -8.61 -10.61
C MET A 121 -5.08 -9.63 -11.65
N LYS A 122 -4.63 -10.87 -11.56
CA LYS A 122 -5.07 -11.94 -12.48
C LYS A 122 -6.57 -12.18 -12.44
N ASN A 123 -7.16 -12.17 -11.24
CA ASN A 123 -8.57 -12.48 -11.04
C ASN A 123 -9.49 -11.32 -11.45
N ASN A 124 -9.03 -10.07 -11.37
CA ASN A 124 -9.86 -8.89 -11.48
C ASN A 124 -9.60 -8.05 -12.74
N LEU A 125 -8.49 -8.29 -13.44
CA LEU A 125 -8.10 -7.48 -14.59
C LEU A 125 -8.07 -8.28 -15.89
N LEU A 126 -8.41 -7.56 -16.96
CA LEU A 126 -8.16 -7.93 -18.34
C LEU A 126 -7.18 -6.93 -18.94
N LEU A 127 -6.53 -7.31 -20.03
CA LEU A 127 -5.64 -6.45 -20.79
C LEU A 127 -6.19 -6.28 -22.21
N ALA A 128 -6.47 -5.07 -22.63
CA ALA A 128 -6.65 -4.74 -24.03
C ALA A 128 -5.31 -4.27 -24.60
N PHE A 129 -4.89 -4.78 -25.74
CA PHE A 129 -3.61 -4.45 -26.35
C PHE A 129 -3.71 -4.29 -27.86
N VAL A 130 -2.80 -3.50 -28.42
CA VAL A 130 -2.63 -3.31 -29.87
C VAL A 130 -1.14 -3.14 -30.18
N GLU A 131 -0.71 -3.76 -31.28
CA GLU A 131 0.63 -3.54 -31.82
C GLU A 131 0.72 -2.14 -32.40
N ASN A 132 1.76 -1.40 -32.07
CA ASN A 132 1.95 -0.04 -32.55
C ASN A 132 3.45 0.29 -32.59
N ALA A 133 3.93 0.74 -33.73
CA ALA A 133 5.34 1.14 -33.90
C ALA A 133 5.65 2.50 -33.24
N ASP A 134 4.64 3.37 -33.09
CA ASP A 134 4.73 4.66 -32.39
C ASP A 134 3.77 4.68 -31.18
N PRO A 135 4.13 4.00 -30.08
CA PRO A 135 3.23 3.85 -28.96
C PRO A 135 3.07 5.12 -28.11
N GLU A 136 4.03 6.06 -28.15
CA GLU A 136 4.01 7.26 -27.31
C GLU A 136 2.88 8.22 -27.70
N SER A 137 2.75 8.51 -28.98
CA SER A 137 1.68 9.38 -29.49
C SER A 137 0.28 8.82 -29.20
N MET A 138 0.11 7.50 -29.26
CA MET A 138 -1.16 6.86 -28.92
C MET A 138 -1.42 6.85 -27.40
N GLU A 139 -0.41 6.70 -26.56
CA GLU A 139 -0.58 6.77 -25.10
C GLU A 139 -1.18 8.11 -24.67
N ASP A 140 -0.62 9.22 -25.20
CA ASP A 140 -1.09 10.56 -24.87
C ASP A 140 -2.57 10.77 -25.26
N LYS A 141 -2.98 10.26 -26.41
CA LYS A 141 -4.37 10.25 -26.85
C LYS A 141 -5.25 9.40 -25.94
N LEU A 142 -4.82 8.18 -25.60
CA LEU A 142 -5.57 7.28 -24.72
C LEU A 142 -5.73 7.88 -23.31
N ILE A 143 -4.71 8.55 -22.78
CA ILE A 143 -4.80 9.22 -21.48
C ILE A 143 -5.81 10.39 -21.55
N ALA A 144 -5.75 11.20 -22.58
CA ALA A 144 -6.64 12.35 -22.74
C ALA A 144 -8.11 11.93 -22.95
N GLU A 145 -8.36 10.93 -23.79
CA GLU A 145 -9.71 10.45 -24.13
C GLU A 145 -10.35 9.64 -23.01
N LEU A 146 -9.59 8.72 -22.39
CA LEU A 146 -10.11 7.79 -21.40
C LEU A 146 -10.05 8.34 -19.98
N ASN A 147 -9.12 9.26 -19.68
CA ASN A 147 -8.87 9.72 -18.30
C ASN A 147 -8.76 8.58 -17.29
N PRO A 148 -7.88 7.58 -17.49
CA PRO A 148 -7.84 6.41 -16.61
C PRO A 148 -7.34 6.82 -15.22
N PRO A 149 -7.99 6.41 -14.13
CA PRO A 149 -7.72 6.97 -12.79
C PRO A 149 -6.34 6.62 -12.23
N LEU A 150 -5.72 5.54 -12.69
CA LEU A 150 -4.40 5.11 -12.19
C LEU A 150 -3.21 5.71 -12.95
N ASN A 151 -3.45 6.47 -14.04
CA ASN A 151 -2.42 7.26 -14.70
C ASN A 151 -2.23 8.57 -13.94
N LEU A 152 -1.07 8.73 -13.29
CA LEU A 152 -0.72 9.96 -12.55
C LEU A 152 0.04 10.95 -13.41
N ASP A 153 0.90 10.44 -14.30
CA ASP A 153 1.67 11.25 -15.23
C ASP A 153 0.86 11.52 -16.50
N LYS A 154 1.05 12.67 -17.13
CA LYS A 154 0.38 13.10 -18.35
C LYS A 154 -1.16 13.18 -18.28
N ASN A 155 -1.74 13.13 -17.09
CA ASN A 155 -3.19 13.14 -16.88
C ASN A 155 -3.62 14.35 -16.07
N ASP A 156 -3.93 15.44 -16.76
CA ASP A 156 -4.33 16.72 -16.17
C ASP A 156 -5.87 16.89 -16.07
N ASN A 157 -6.62 15.84 -16.37
CA ASN A 157 -8.08 15.90 -16.33
C ASN A 157 -8.59 16.13 -14.90
N THR A 158 -9.51 17.06 -14.73
CA THR A 158 -10.01 17.48 -13.41
C THR A 158 -10.92 16.44 -12.75
N VAL A 159 -11.62 15.60 -13.52
CA VAL A 159 -12.62 14.64 -13.01
C VAL A 159 -12.08 13.73 -11.91
N ASN A 160 -10.86 13.22 -12.05
CA ASN A 160 -10.23 12.33 -11.05
C ASN A 160 -9.05 12.99 -10.33
N ALA A 161 -8.96 14.33 -10.33
CA ALA A 161 -7.81 15.05 -9.76
C ALA A 161 -7.60 14.75 -8.28
N GLU A 162 -8.67 14.78 -7.48
CA GLU A 162 -8.60 14.49 -6.04
C GLU A 162 -8.19 13.04 -5.77
N PHE A 163 -8.75 12.08 -6.52
CA PHE A 163 -8.34 10.68 -6.42
C PHE A 163 -6.87 10.49 -6.79
N ARG A 164 -6.39 11.12 -7.88
CA ARG A 164 -4.98 11.04 -8.28
C ARG A 164 -4.05 11.68 -7.25
N ALA A 165 -4.47 12.78 -6.62
CA ALA A 165 -3.72 13.40 -5.51
C ALA A 165 -3.64 12.45 -4.31
N LEU A 166 -4.76 11.80 -3.93
CA LEU A 166 -4.78 10.77 -2.88
C LEU A 166 -3.87 9.60 -3.25
N LEU A 167 -4.00 9.04 -4.45
CA LEU A 167 -3.17 7.92 -4.92
C LEU A 167 -1.68 8.28 -4.94
N SER A 168 -1.32 9.49 -5.40
CA SER A 168 0.06 9.99 -5.34
C SER A 168 0.60 10.04 -3.91
N LYS A 169 -0.23 10.44 -2.94
CA LYS A 169 0.11 10.43 -1.51
C LYS A 169 0.28 9.00 -0.98
N LEU A 170 -0.63 8.08 -1.32
CA LEU A 170 -0.54 6.67 -0.94
C LEU A 170 0.73 6.00 -1.49
N ARG A 171 1.10 6.26 -2.75
CA ARG A 171 2.33 5.74 -3.37
C ARG A 171 3.63 6.31 -2.78
N ARG A 172 3.57 7.39 -2.02
CA ARG A 172 4.69 7.98 -1.27
C ARG A 172 4.74 7.53 0.18
N ARG A 173 3.72 6.80 0.65
CA ARG A 173 3.70 6.23 1.98
C ARG A 173 5.00 5.48 2.23
N HIS A 174 5.77 5.96 3.20
CA HIS A 174 7.09 5.43 3.45
C HIS A 174 6.99 4.04 4.07
N VAL A 175 7.80 3.20 3.46
CA VAL A 175 8.57 2.15 4.06
C VAL A 175 8.76 2.40 5.53
N ILE A 176 8.25 1.51 6.34
CA ILE A 176 8.91 1.18 7.59
C ILE A 176 10.26 0.62 7.13
N GLY A 177 11.28 1.48 7.05
CA GLY A 177 12.65 1.03 6.97
C GLY A 177 12.83 0.03 8.11
N SER A 178 13.53 -1.07 7.86
CA SER A 178 13.94 -1.98 8.91
C SER A 178 14.30 -1.14 10.14
N ALA A 179 13.83 -1.52 11.31
CA ALA A 179 14.06 -0.81 12.57
C ALA A 179 15.54 -0.43 12.79
N GLU A 180 16.45 -1.14 12.14
CA GLU A 180 17.90 -0.90 12.12
C GLU A 180 18.33 0.42 11.49
N HIS A 181 17.63 0.92 10.46
CA HIS A 181 18.03 2.19 9.84
C HIS A 181 17.51 3.42 10.59
N PHE A 182 16.41 3.27 11.34
CA PHE A 182 15.93 4.31 12.25
C PHE A 182 16.84 4.46 13.47
N ILE A 183 17.39 3.35 13.97
CA ILE A 183 18.34 3.32 15.07
C ILE A 183 19.72 3.90 14.66
N SER A 184 20.16 3.69 13.44
CA SER A 184 21.43 4.23 12.92
C SER A 184 21.40 5.76 12.72
N SER A 185 20.27 6.34 12.36
CA SER A 185 20.14 7.80 12.20
C SER A 185 19.99 8.54 13.53
N MET A 186 19.66 7.84 14.63
CA MET A 186 19.53 8.41 15.96
C MET A 186 20.83 8.43 16.79
N LYS A 187 21.94 7.88 16.28
CA LYS A 187 23.18 7.79 17.05
C LYS A 187 24.00 9.06 17.17
N THR A 188 23.50 10.19 16.68
CA THR A 188 24.26 11.45 16.80
C THR A 188 23.36 12.65 17.13
N THR A 189 22.70 12.61 18.27
CA THR A 189 22.37 13.84 19.03
C THR A 189 21.79 13.43 20.39
N THR A 190 22.55 13.62 21.44
CA THR A 190 22.07 13.57 22.83
C THR A 190 21.18 14.77 23.08
N ILE A 191 19.93 14.71 22.65
CA ILE A 191 18.90 15.65 23.06
C ILE A 191 17.91 14.83 23.88
N LYS A 192 17.66 15.24 25.12
CA LYS A 192 16.56 14.77 25.96
C LYS A 192 15.26 14.95 25.16
N ALA A 193 14.90 13.97 24.37
CA ALA A 193 13.69 14.00 23.56
C ALA A 193 12.49 13.87 24.49
N ARG A 194 11.76 14.94 24.71
CA ARG A 194 10.33 14.86 25.05
C ARG A 194 9.70 13.98 23.99
N ALA A 195 9.04 12.91 24.43
CA ALA A 195 8.34 11.98 23.56
C ALA A 195 7.41 12.74 22.61
N THR A 196 7.80 12.89 21.37
CA THR A 196 7.04 13.63 20.39
C THR A 196 5.82 12.79 20.03
N GLN A 197 4.66 13.33 20.29
CA GLN A 197 3.38 12.72 19.95
C GLN A 197 3.21 12.79 18.43
N THR A 198 3.38 11.69 17.75
CA THR A 198 3.20 11.64 16.29
C THR A 198 1.79 11.13 16.02
N CYS A 199 0.90 12.01 15.57
CA CYS A 199 -0.42 11.64 15.09
C CYS A 199 -0.35 11.34 13.60
N TYR A 200 -0.72 10.12 13.22
CA TYR A 200 -0.87 9.75 11.81
C TYR A 200 -2.35 9.52 11.53
N PRO A 201 -2.99 10.32 10.67
CA PRO A 201 -4.30 9.96 10.15
C PRO A 201 -4.13 8.76 9.19
N ILE A 202 -4.64 7.60 9.58
CA ILE A 202 -4.77 6.42 8.71
C ILE A 202 -6.26 6.29 8.41
N ASN A 203 -6.64 6.44 7.15
CA ASN A 203 -8.05 6.39 6.71
C ASN A 203 -8.97 7.35 7.48
N GLY A 204 -8.52 8.61 7.69
CA GLY A 204 -9.27 9.59 8.46
C GLY A 204 -9.23 9.41 9.98
N VAL A 205 -8.76 8.26 10.47
CA VAL A 205 -8.64 7.94 11.91
C VAL A 205 -7.33 8.51 12.46
N LYS A 206 -7.40 9.30 13.49
CA LYS A 206 -6.22 9.86 14.17
C LYS A 206 -5.57 8.80 15.05
N ILE A 207 -4.40 8.32 14.66
CA ILE A 207 -3.63 7.32 15.41
C ILE A 207 -2.43 7.99 16.07
N ILE A 208 -2.28 7.79 17.38
CA ILE A 208 -1.03 8.09 18.10
C ILE A 208 -0.24 6.80 18.23
N GLN A 209 1.02 6.83 17.80
CA GLN A 209 1.95 5.72 18.04
C GLN A 209 2.90 6.05 19.18
N ARG A 210 3.13 5.07 20.06
CA ARG A 210 4.09 5.09 21.15
C ARG A 210 4.95 3.85 21.11
N ASN A 211 6.25 4.07 21.15
CA ASN A 211 7.23 3.00 21.35
C ASN A 211 7.57 2.98 22.82
N VAL A 212 7.38 1.84 23.45
CA VAL A 212 7.61 1.70 24.89
C VAL A 212 8.65 0.61 25.15
N ASN A 213 9.62 0.95 25.96
CA ASN A 213 10.66 0.03 26.40
C ASN A 213 10.27 -0.65 27.72
N PHE A 214 10.67 -1.90 27.85
CA PHE A 214 10.48 -2.65 29.08
C PHE A 214 11.31 -2.05 30.21
N ASN A 215 10.66 -1.72 31.32
CA ASN A 215 11.34 -1.29 32.52
C ASN A 215 11.67 -2.53 33.38
N ARG A 216 12.94 -2.85 33.49
CA ARG A 216 13.44 -4.04 34.23
C ARG A 216 13.27 -3.89 35.73
N GLU A 217 13.26 -2.67 36.27
CA GLU A 217 13.14 -2.44 37.72
C GLU A 217 11.69 -2.68 38.20
N THR A 218 10.72 -2.24 37.43
CA THR A 218 9.29 -2.36 37.74
C THR A 218 8.61 -3.53 37.04
N ASN A 219 9.35 -4.26 36.21
CA ASN A 219 8.90 -5.41 35.43
C ASN A 219 7.64 -5.13 34.60
N ASN A 220 7.57 -3.92 34.01
CA ASN A 220 6.41 -3.47 33.24
C ASN A 220 6.78 -2.55 32.09
N TYR A 221 5.77 -2.30 31.25
CA TYR A 221 5.75 -1.20 30.28
C TYR A 221 4.83 -0.10 30.79
N LYS A 222 5.25 1.15 30.66
CA LYS A 222 4.40 2.31 30.91
C LYS A 222 4.30 3.18 29.67
N CYS A 223 3.12 3.24 29.08
CA CYS A 223 2.82 4.11 27.94
C CYS A 223 2.10 5.36 28.46
N LYS A 224 2.71 6.52 28.27
CA LYS A 224 2.09 7.82 28.55
C LYS A 224 1.53 8.42 27.26
N PHE A 225 0.34 8.98 27.34
CA PHE A 225 -0.29 9.79 26.30
C PHE A 225 -0.93 11.00 27.00
N ASN A 226 -1.05 12.13 26.28
CA ASN A 226 -1.50 13.34 26.96
C ASN A 226 -3.01 13.28 27.18
N ASP A 227 -3.80 13.48 26.14
CA ASP A 227 -5.25 13.54 26.22
C ASP A 227 -5.85 12.55 25.20
N SER A 228 -6.70 11.63 25.68
CA SER A 228 -7.36 10.63 24.84
C SER A 228 -8.35 11.25 23.83
N SER A 229 -8.76 12.51 24.04
CA SER A 229 -9.63 13.22 23.10
C SER A 229 -8.91 13.68 21.81
N THR A 230 -7.57 13.67 21.81
CA THR A 230 -6.76 14.15 20.68
C THR A 230 -6.52 13.10 19.60
N PHE A 231 -6.92 11.85 19.83
CA PHE A 231 -6.74 10.73 18.92
C PHE A 231 -7.92 9.74 19.02
N GLU A 232 -8.04 8.86 18.06
CA GLU A 232 -9.06 7.82 18.02
C GLU A 232 -8.50 6.44 18.38
N ILE A 233 -7.24 6.20 18.03
CA ILE A 233 -6.53 4.95 18.35
C ILE A 233 -5.15 5.26 18.95
N LEU A 234 -4.84 4.62 20.07
CA LEU A 234 -3.49 4.51 20.60
C LEU A 234 -2.85 3.23 20.08
N ARG A 235 -1.77 3.35 19.31
CA ARG A 235 -0.93 2.22 18.90
C ARG A 235 0.30 2.17 19.77
N VAL A 236 0.52 1.05 20.44
CA VAL A 236 1.65 0.83 21.34
C VAL A 236 2.55 -0.25 20.76
N GLU A 237 3.79 0.10 20.51
CA GLU A 237 4.83 -0.84 20.08
C GLU A 237 5.70 -1.20 21.29
N CYS A 238 5.73 -2.48 21.63
CA CYS A 238 6.44 -3.02 22.77
C CYS A 238 7.60 -3.88 22.30
N SER A 239 8.79 -3.55 22.72
CA SER A 239 10.00 -4.31 22.39
C SER A 239 10.54 -5.03 23.64
N TYR A 240 10.86 -6.33 23.48
CA TYR A 240 11.45 -7.15 24.54
C TYR A 240 12.37 -8.24 23.93
N ASN A 241 13.63 -8.27 24.31
CA ASN A 241 14.63 -9.23 23.82
C ASN A 241 14.68 -9.42 22.30
N GLY A 242 14.49 -8.32 21.54
CA GLY A 242 14.51 -8.35 20.09
C GLY A 242 13.19 -8.73 19.41
N GLU A 243 12.18 -9.12 20.18
CA GLU A 243 10.82 -9.34 19.69
C GLU A 243 10.00 -8.05 19.81
N ILE A 244 9.21 -7.73 18.81
CA ILE A 244 8.35 -6.54 18.78
C ILE A 244 6.89 -6.99 18.67
N LYS A 245 6.05 -6.47 19.56
CA LYS A 245 4.59 -6.64 19.51
C LYS A 245 3.91 -5.29 19.41
N VAL A 246 2.87 -5.20 18.60
CA VAL A 246 2.09 -3.98 18.40
C VAL A 246 0.67 -4.19 18.84
N TYR A 247 0.14 -3.25 19.62
CA TYR A 247 -1.21 -3.27 20.15
C TYR A 247 -1.95 -2.00 19.77
N GLU A 248 -3.25 -2.10 19.52
CA GLU A 248 -4.14 -0.96 19.27
C GLU A 248 -5.25 -0.92 20.31
N ILE A 249 -5.55 0.30 20.79
CA ILE A 249 -6.59 0.57 21.78
C ILE A 249 -7.35 1.80 21.29
N GLU A 250 -8.67 1.69 21.18
CA GLU A 250 -9.52 2.86 20.87
C GLU A 250 -9.54 3.85 22.04
N SER A 251 -9.46 5.15 21.74
CA SER A 251 -9.38 6.22 22.73
C SER A 251 -10.56 6.27 23.70
N LYS A 252 -11.76 5.83 23.26
CA LYS A 252 -12.95 5.75 24.12
C LYS A 252 -12.76 4.91 25.38
N TYR A 253 -11.84 3.91 25.33
CA TYR A 253 -11.51 3.07 26.51
C TYR A 253 -10.41 3.66 27.38
N LEU A 254 -9.83 4.78 26.97
CA LEU A 254 -8.75 5.49 27.64
C LEU A 254 -9.23 6.79 28.31
N THR A 255 -10.52 7.10 28.25
CA THR A 255 -11.10 8.33 28.79
C THR A 255 -10.76 8.50 30.28
N GLY A 256 -10.27 9.68 30.65
CA GLY A 256 -9.87 10.01 32.00
C GLY A 256 -8.52 9.43 32.43
N ARG A 257 -7.74 8.89 31.50
CA ARG A 257 -6.38 8.37 31.72
C ARG A 257 -5.35 9.19 30.95
N ASP A 258 -4.15 9.30 31.47
CA ASP A 258 -2.97 9.89 30.86
C ASP A 258 -1.90 8.86 30.49
N SER A 259 -2.09 7.62 30.98
CA SER A 259 -1.15 6.52 30.80
C SER A 259 -1.82 5.16 30.97
N ILE A 260 -1.19 4.14 30.43
CA ILE A 260 -1.50 2.73 30.66
C ILE A 260 -0.23 1.99 31.05
N THR A 261 -0.36 1.02 31.96
CA THR A 261 0.73 0.15 32.38
C THR A 261 0.32 -1.30 32.09
N PHE A 262 1.28 -2.08 31.60
CA PHE A 262 1.08 -3.49 31.31
C PHE A 262 2.36 -4.27 31.60
N TYR A 263 2.21 -5.55 31.89
CA TYR A 263 3.30 -6.42 32.31
C TYR A 263 3.66 -7.39 31.19
N ALA A 264 4.96 -7.72 31.06
CA ALA A 264 5.42 -8.75 30.16
C ALA A 264 5.81 -9.99 30.96
N TYR A 265 5.29 -11.14 30.53
CA TYR A 265 5.67 -12.44 31.06
C TYR A 265 6.39 -13.21 29.98
N GLN A 266 7.53 -13.76 30.31
CA GLN A 266 8.28 -14.63 29.45
C GLN A 266 7.88 -16.08 29.71
N ASN A 267 7.33 -16.75 28.69
CA ASN A 267 7.09 -18.18 28.73
C ASN A 267 7.91 -18.82 27.62
N GLY A 268 9.11 -19.31 27.96
CA GLY A 268 10.04 -19.82 26.99
C GLY A 268 10.66 -18.73 26.07
N LYS A 269 10.49 -18.85 24.74
CA LYS A 269 11.02 -17.89 23.74
C LYS A 269 10.04 -16.76 23.43
N THR A 270 8.80 -16.87 23.84
CA THR A 270 7.75 -15.87 23.59
C THR A 270 7.44 -15.07 24.83
N PHE A 271 7.15 -13.77 24.68
CA PHE A 271 6.63 -12.98 25.77
C PHE A 271 5.12 -12.72 25.59
N THR A 272 4.39 -12.76 26.69
CA THR A 272 2.96 -12.45 26.74
C THR A 272 2.79 -11.17 27.53
N ILE A 273 1.94 -10.26 27.04
CA ILE A 273 1.62 -9.02 27.75
C ILE A 273 0.30 -9.21 28.49
N GLU A 274 0.33 -9.00 29.80
CA GLU A 274 -0.86 -8.86 30.61
C GLU A 274 -1.21 -7.39 30.83
N TRP A 275 -2.41 -7.03 30.48
CA TRP A 275 -2.97 -5.72 30.66
C TRP A 275 -3.75 -5.63 31.97
N GLN A 276 -3.67 -4.51 32.65
CA GLN A 276 -4.51 -4.31 33.84
C GLN A 276 -5.99 -4.47 33.46
N GLN A 277 -6.71 -5.21 34.31
CA GLN A 277 -7.99 -5.89 34.05
C GLN A 277 -9.09 -5.14 33.31
N ALA A 278 -9.18 -3.80 33.42
CA ALA A 278 -10.27 -3.04 32.78
C ALA A 278 -10.08 -2.75 31.29
N VAL A 279 -8.87 -2.88 30.76
CA VAL A 279 -8.52 -2.50 29.36
C VAL A 279 -8.20 -3.72 28.50
N ALA A 280 -7.93 -4.87 29.13
CA ALA A 280 -7.50 -6.10 28.44
C ALA A 280 -8.47 -6.59 27.35
N TYR A 281 -9.77 -6.39 27.53
CA TYR A 281 -10.81 -6.82 26.59
C TYR A 281 -10.89 -5.97 25.30
N TYR A 282 -10.23 -4.82 25.26
CA TYR A 282 -10.35 -3.84 24.18
C TYR A 282 -9.06 -3.67 23.40
N ILE A 283 -8.05 -4.51 23.69
CA ILE A 283 -6.73 -4.43 23.07
C ILE A 283 -6.65 -5.44 21.95
N LYS A 284 -6.34 -4.94 20.78
CA LYS A 284 -6.13 -5.76 19.59
C LYS A 284 -4.63 -5.89 19.33
N GLU A 285 -4.09 -7.11 19.42
CA GLU A 285 -2.74 -7.40 18.94
C GLU A 285 -2.73 -7.41 17.41
N ILE A 286 -1.81 -6.63 16.83
CA ILE A 286 -1.61 -6.58 15.38
C ILE A 286 -0.43 -7.49 15.07
N LYS A 287 -0.68 -8.55 14.35
CA LYS A 287 0.40 -9.37 13.78
C LYS A 287 1.08 -8.57 12.67
N LEU A 288 2.36 -8.27 12.89
CA LEU A 288 3.23 -7.60 11.93
C LEU A 288 3.52 -8.51 10.72
#